data_4c19dd05a57a2d742bba0cc538fdeedb
#
_entry.id   4c19dd05a57a2d742bba0cc538fdeedb
#
_cell.length_a   1.000
_cell.length_b   1.000
_cell.length_c   1.000
_cell.angle_alpha   90.00
_cell.angle_beta   90.00
_cell.angle_gamma   90.00
#
_symmetry.space_group_name_H-M   'P 1'
#
loop_
_entity.id
_entity.type
_entity.pdbx_description
1 polymer ?
#
loop_
_entity_poly.entity_id
_entity_poly.type
_entity_poly.pdbx_seq_one_letter_code
_entity_poly.pdbx_strand_id
1 'polypeptide(L)'
;MTTGNLNRSTGATNMNEHSSRSHAIFIITVESSEIGADGKAHIRVGKLNLVDLAGSERQAKTGSTGDRFKEATNINLSLSTLGNVISALVDGSPHIPYRDSKLTRLLQNSLGGNSKTIMIATLGPADYNYDESLTTLRYANRAKNIKNQPRINEDPKD
;
A
#
# COMPACT_ATOMS: atom_id res chain seq x y z
N MET A 1 -8.46 15.60 8.34
CA MET A 1 -7.29 14.94 8.97
C MET A 1 -7.45 14.73 10.47
N THR A 2 -7.81 15.74 11.26
CA THR A 2 -7.93 15.65 12.72
C THR A 2 -8.84 14.51 13.21
N THR A 3 -10.04 14.39 12.66
CA THR A 3 -11.00 13.32 13.01
C THR A 3 -10.47 11.91 12.66
N GLY A 4 -9.77 11.78 11.53
CA GLY A 4 -9.16 10.50 11.13
C GLY A 4 -8.04 10.08 12.06
N ASN A 5 -7.21 11.02 12.52
CA ASN A 5 -6.14 10.76 13.48
C ASN A 5 -6.66 10.37 14.87
N LEU A 6 -7.78 10.96 15.31
CA LEU A 6 -8.42 10.59 16.58
C LEU A 6 -8.95 9.15 16.59
N ASN A 7 -9.37 8.64 15.43
CA ASN A 7 -9.91 7.29 15.26
C ASN A 7 -8.81 6.26 14.89
N ARG A 8 -7.56 6.69 14.76
CA ARG A 8 -6.44 5.80 14.43
C ARG A 8 -5.97 5.07 15.68
N SER A 9 -5.99 3.73 15.64
CA SER A 9 -5.37 2.91 16.67
C SER A 9 -3.85 2.84 16.45
N THR A 10 -3.07 3.34 17.40
CA THR A 10 -1.60 3.30 17.36
C THR A 10 -1.08 2.58 18.60
N GLY A 11 -0.14 1.64 18.41
CA GLY A 11 0.56 0.96 19.48
C GLY A 11 2.03 1.43 19.54
N ALA A 12 2.49 1.88 20.71
CA ALA A 12 3.91 2.18 20.91
C ALA A 12 4.74 0.89 21.06
N THR A 13 5.92 0.82 20.46
CA THR A 13 6.93 -0.23 20.67
C THR A 13 8.18 0.37 21.32
N ASN A 14 9.04 -0.49 21.90
CA ASN A 14 10.31 -0.04 22.51
C ASN A 14 11.27 0.60 21.50
N MET A 15 11.04 0.45 20.19
CA MET A 15 11.89 0.99 19.11
C MET A 15 11.30 2.23 18.43
N ASN A 16 9.96 2.44 18.50
CA ASN A 16 9.31 3.61 17.92
C ASN A 16 8.03 3.93 18.68
N GLU A 17 7.93 5.13 19.21
CA GLU A 17 6.75 5.60 19.97
C GLU A 17 5.49 5.77 19.10
N HIS A 18 5.63 5.89 17.75
CA HIS A 18 4.52 6.23 16.87
C HIS A 18 4.58 5.46 15.54
N SER A 19 3.52 4.78 15.18
CA SER A 19 3.09 4.38 13.83
C SER A 19 3.70 3.14 13.14
N SER A 20 4.71 2.47 13.65
CA SER A 20 5.29 1.30 12.94
C SER A 20 4.36 0.08 12.82
N ARG A 21 3.18 0.11 13.44
CA ARG A 21 2.27 -1.04 13.55
C ARG A 21 0.90 -0.84 12.88
N SER A 22 0.74 0.16 12.08
CA SER A 22 -0.51 0.35 11.32
C SER A 22 -0.20 0.83 9.91
N HIS A 23 -0.96 0.32 8.93
CA HIS A 23 -0.95 0.91 7.59
C HIS A 23 -1.82 2.17 7.60
N ALA A 24 -1.35 3.24 6.96
CA ALA A 24 -2.13 4.45 6.75
C ALA A 24 -2.32 4.68 5.25
N ILE A 25 -3.55 4.93 4.82
CA ILE A 25 -3.88 5.26 3.44
C ILE A 25 -4.65 6.56 3.44
N PHE A 26 -4.09 7.59 2.80
CA PHE A 26 -4.75 8.87 2.61
C PHE A 26 -5.13 9.02 1.14
N ILE A 27 -6.43 9.17 0.86
CA ILE A 27 -6.99 9.22 -0.49
C ILE A 27 -7.49 10.62 -0.77
N ILE A 28 -6.97 11.24 -1.84
CA ILE A 28 -7.47 12.49 -2.39
C ILE A 28 -8.22 12.17 -3.67
N THR A 29 -9.48 12.57 -3.77
CA THR A 29 -10.26 12.47 -4.99
C THR A 29 -10.45 13.86 -5.58
N VAL A 30 -10.13 14.01 -6.87
CA VAL A 30 -10.32 15.24 -7.64
C VAL A 30 -11.29 14.92 -8.75
N GLU A 31 -12.37 15.72 -8.83
CA GLU A 31 -13.36 15.65 -9.89
C GLU A 31 -13.30 16.95 -10.69
N SER A 32 -13.22 16.85 -12.01
CA SER A 32 -13.26 17.96 -12.95
C SER A 32 -14.38 17.72 -13.95
N SER A 33 -15.19 18.73 -14.20
CA SER A 33 -16.26 18.71 -15.21
C SER A 33 -16.00 19.78 -16.25
N GLU A 34 -15.97 19.38 -17.51
CA GLU A 34 -15.79 20.25 -18.68
C GLU A 34 -16.90 20.00 -19.68
N ILE A 35 -17.39 21.05 -20.37
CA ILE A 35 -18.32 20.90 -21.48
C ILE A 35 -17.51 20.58 -22.73
N GLY A 36 -17.73 19.41 -23.30
CA GLY A 36 -17.07 18.97 -24.53
C GLY A 36 -17.59 19.66 -25.79
N ALA A 37 -16.93 19.41 -26.91
CA ALA A 37 -17.34 19.94 -28.23
C ALA A 37 -18.71 19.38 -28.68
N ASP A 38 -19.16 18.28 -28.06
CA ASP A 38 -20.48 17.66 -28.24
C ASP A 38 -21.59 18.33 -27.42
N GLY A 39 -21.26 19.38 -26.64
CA GLY A 39 -22.19 20.11 -25.76
C GLY A 39 -22.54 19.34 -24.47
N LYS A 40 -21.95 18.17 -24.22
CA LYS A 40 -22.19 17.37 -23.02
C LYS A 40 -21.13 17.64 -21.93
N ALA A 41 -21.52 17.43 -20.68
CA ALA A 41 -20.58 17.51 -19.56
C ALA A 41 -19.74 16.21 -19.47
N HIS A 42 -18.43 16.35 -19.60
CA HIS A 42 -17.46 15.28 -19.40
C HIS A 42 -16.89 15.39 -17.98
N ILE A 43 -17.10 14.35 -17.18
CA ILE A 43 -16.59 14.30 -15.80
C ILE A 43 -15.35 13.41 -15.77
N ARG A 44 -14.23 13.96 -15.31
CA ARG A 44 -12.99 13.24 -15.06
C ARG A 44 -12.74 13.11 -13.57
N VAL A 45 -12.47 11.88 -13.10
CA VAL A 45 -12.21 11.61 -11.69
C VAL A 45 -10.80 11.06 -11.53
N GLY A 46 -9.95 11.82 -10.83
CA GLY A 46 -8.62 11.41 -10.43
C GLY A 46 -8.57 11.00 -8.96
N LYS A 47 -7.82 9.95 -8.63
CA LYS A 47 -7.56 9.54 -7.23
C LYS A 47 -6.07 9.46 -6.98
N LEU A 48 -5.60 10.21 -5.96
CA LEU A 48 -4.24 10.09 -5.44
C LEU A 48 -4.29 9.33 -4.11
N ASN A 49 -3.62 8.16 -4.08
CA ASN A 49 -3.48 7.36 -2.87
C ASN A 49 -2.05 7.56 -2.32
N LEU A 50 -1.94 8.15 -1.14
CA LEU A 50 -0.70 8.22 -0.38
C LEU A 50 -0.73 7.10 0.66
N VAL A 51 0.22 6.18 0.55
CA VAL A 51 0.22 4.94 1.34
C VAL A 51 1.48 4.90 2.19
N ASP A 52 1.30 4.81 3.50
CA ASP A 52 2.34 4.57 4.48
C ASP A 52 2.12 3.20 5.10
N LEU A 53 3.03 2.26 4.84
CA LEU A 53 2.93 0.89 5.30
C LEU A 53 3.50 0.75 6.71
N ALA A 54 2.96 -0.19 7.48
CA ALA A 54 3.57 -0.60 8.74
C ALA A 54 4.98 -1.18 8.48
N GLY A 55 5.83 -1.15 9.50
CA GLY A 55 7.18 -1.68 9.42
C GLY A 55 7.25 -3.16 9.07
N SER A 56 8.28 -3.54 8.33
CA SER A 56 8.54 -4.92 7.88
C SER A 56 9.49 -5.67 8.80
N GLU A 57 9.90 -5.08 9.92
CA GLU A 57 10.83 -5.67 10.87
C GLU A 57 10.28 -6.95 11.50
N ARG A 58 11.17 -7.92 11.75
CA ARG A 58 10.80 -9.20 12.36
C ARG A 58 10.38 -9.03 13.82
N GLN A 59 9.31 -9.72 14.22
CA GLN A 59 8.75 -9.70 15.58
C GLN A 59 9.78 -10.04 16.68
N ALA A 60 10.77 -10.87 16.39
CA ALA A 60 11.83 -11.23 17.36
C ALA A 60 12.57 -10.01 17.92
N LYS A 61 12.60 -8.89 17.19
CA LYS A 61 13.24 -7.65 17.61
C LYS A 61 12.31 -6.74 18.47
N THR A 62 11.00 -7.03 18.54
CA THR A 62 10.01 -6.11 19.15
C THR A 62 9.62 -6.48 20.59
N GLY A 63 9.96 -7.68 21.09
CA GLY A 63 9.63 -8.13 22.46
C GLY A 63 8.13 -8.12 22.80
N SER A 64 7.25 -8.22 21.79
CA SER A 64 5.79 -8.08 21.96
C SER A 64 5.16 -9.33 22.56
N THR A 65 4.25 -9.17 23.54
CA THR A 65 3.48 -10.25 24.21
C THR A 65 1.98 -9.96 24.18
N GLY A 66 1.15 -11.00 24.35
CA GLY A 66 -0.30 -10.86 24.47
C GLY A 66 -1.00 -10.31 23.23
N ASP A 67 -1.89 -9.33 23.40
CA ASP A 67 -2.70 -8.75 22.30
C ASP A 67 -1.83 -8.03 21.27
N ARG A 68 -0.69 -7.47 21.68
CA ARG A 68 0.31 -6.87 20.78
C ARG A 68 0.95 -7.90 19.86
N PHE A 69 1.10 -9.15 20.31
CA PHE A 69 1.57 -10.24 19.49
C PHE A 69 0.57 -10.57 18.38
N LYS A 70 -0.74 -10.63 18.68
CA LYS A 70 -1.79 -10.85 17.68
C LYS A 70 -1.83 -9.73 16.63
N GLU A 71 -1.73 -8.48 17.07
CA GLU A 71 -1.69 -7.31 16.20
C GLU A 71 -0.48 -7.39 15.24
N ALA A 72 0.71 -7.63 15.78
CA ALA A 72 1.93 -7.77 14.99
C ALA A 72 1.84 -8.96 13.99
N THR A 73 1.19 -10.06 14.38
CA THR A 73 0.93 -11.19 13.48
C THR A 73 0.04 -10.77 12.30
N ASN A 74 -1.02 -10.01 12.56
CA ASN A 74 -1.92 -9.52 11.50
C ASN A 74 -1.22 -8.53 10.55
N ILE A 75 -0.35 -7.67 11.07
CA ILE A 75 0.44 -6.73 10.26
C ILE A 75 1.39 -7.51 9.35
N ASN A 76 2.15 -8.46 9.90
CA ASN A 76 3.06 -9.29 9.12
C ASN A 76 2.31 -10.15 8.09
N LEU A 77 1.13 -10.65 8.42
CA LEU A 77 0.27 -11.35 7.48
C LEU A 77 -0.13 -10.45 6.31
N SER A 78 -0.50 -9.19 6.55
CA SER A 78 -0.88 -8.25 5.50
C SER A 78 0.29 -7.91 4.56
N LEU A 79 1.51 -7.73 5.10
CA LEU A 79 2.72 -7.49 4.32
C LEU A 79 3.16 -8.74 3.55
N SER A 80 3.04 -9.94 4.16
CA SER A 80 3.30 -11.21 3.49
C SER A 80 2.32 -11.43 2.32
N THR A 81 1.03 -11.16 2.54
CA THR A 81 0.02 -11.21 1.48
C THR A 81 0.32 -10.20 0.37
N LEU A 82 0.79 -8.99 0.70
CA LEU A 82 1.23 -8.02 -0.30
C LEU A 82 2.40 -8.57 -1.13
N GLY A 83 3.35 -9.26 -0.50
CA GLY A 83 4.44 -9.97 -1.19
C GLY A 83 3.93 -11.05 -2.15
N ASN A 84 2.93 -11.83 -1.73
CA ASN A 84 2.30 -12.85 -2.57
C ASN A 84 1.58 -12.24 -3.79
N VAL A 85 0.87 -11.12 -3.59
CA VAL A 85 0.21 -10.38 -4.70
C VAL A 85 1.25 -9.88 -5.70
N ILE A 86 2.35 -9.27 -5.23
CA ILE A 86 3.43 -8.80 -6.11
C ILE A 86 4.03 -9.97 -6.89
N SER A 87 4.30 -11.10 -6.22
CA SER A 87 4.83 -12.30 -6.87
C SER A 87 3.88 -12.81 -7.95
N ALA A 88 2.61 -12.99 -7.61
CA ALA A 88 1.60 -13.48 -8.55
C ALA A 88 1.45 -12.57 -9.78
N LEU A 89 1.52 -11.24 -9.60
CA LEU A 89 1.47 -10.27 -10.70
C LEU A 89 2.70 -10.37 -11.62
N VAL A 90 3.89 -10.48 -11.05
CA VAL A 90 5.14 -10.56 -11.80
C VAL A 90 5.26 -11.89 -12.54
N ASP A 91 4.82 -12.96 -11.90
CA ASP A 91 4.87 -14.32 -12.45
C ASP A 91 3.72 -14.60 -13.46
N GLY A 92 2.81 -13.64 -13.66
CA GLY A 92 1.68 -13.77 -14.59
C GLY A 92 0.65 -14.81 -14.16
N SER A 93 0.47 -15.00 -12.85
CA SER A 93 -0.49 -15.98 -12.32
C SER A 93 -1.93 -15.64 -12.76
N PRO A 94 -2.74 -16.65 -13.13
CA PRO A 94 -4.14 -16.45 -13.49
C PRO A 94 -5.01 -15.99 -12.32
N HIS A 95 -4.55 -16.22 -11.10
CA HIS A 95 -5.21 -15.78 -9.87
C HIS A 95 -4.29 -14.90 -9.02
N ILE A 96 -4.74 -13.68 -8.74
CA ILE A 96 -4.03 -12.74 -7.89
C ILE A 96 -4.77 -12.62 -6.55
N PRO A 97 -4.11 -12.93 -5.41
CA PRO A 97 -4.78 -13.07 -4.12
C PRO A 97 -5.05 -11.72 -3.41
N TYR A 98 -5.71 -10.77 -4.11
CA TYR A 98 -6.01 -9.45 -3.53
C TYR A 98 -6.93 -9.51 -2.30
N ARG A 99 -7.77 -10.56 -2.18
CA ARG A 99 -8.78 -10.67 -1.13
C ARG A 99 -8.25 -11.26 0.17
N ASP A 100 -7.00 -11.72 0.18
CA ASP A 100 -6.39 -12.36 1.36
C ASP A 100 -6.01 -11.36 2.45
N SER A 101 -5.98 -10.05 2.13
CA SER A 101 -5.88 -9.00 3.14
C SER A 101 -6.67 -7.74 2.75
N LYS A 102 -7.08 -6.96 3.77
CA LYS A 102 -7.72 -5.66 3.55
C LYS A 102 -6.78 -4.69 2.83
N LEU A 103 -5.48 -4.74 3.15
CA LEU A 103 -4.45 -3.91 2.52
C LEU A 103 -4.39 -4.19 1.01
N THR A 104 -4.21 -5.44 0.61
CA THR A 104 -4.10 -5.80 -0.81
C THR A 104 -5.39 -5.52 -1.59
N ARG A 105 -6.54 -5.65 -0.93
CA ARG A 105 -7.82 -5.30 -1.53
C ARG A 105 -7.94 -3.79 -1.79
N LEU A 106 -7.50 -2.95 -0.86
CA LEU A 106 -7.49 -1.49 -1.04
C LEU A 106 -6.48 -1.04 -2.11
N LEU A 107 -5.35 -1.73 -2.22
CA LEU A 107 -4.28 -1.43 -3.18
C LEU A 107 -4.49 -2.09 -4.55
N GLN A 108 -5.57 -2.82 -4.80
CA GLN A 108 -5.79 -3.60 -6.02
C GLN A 108 -5.60 -2.77 -7.30
N ASN A 109 -6.15 -1.54 -7.36
CA ASN A 109 -5.98 -0.66 -8.52
C ASN A 109 -4.54 -0.15 -8.67
N SER A 110 -3.80 -0.05 -7.57
CA SER A 110 -2.40 0.40 -7.57
C SER A 110 -1.43 -0.72 -7.96
N LEU A 111 -1.85 -1.97 -7.87
CA LEU A 111 -1.04 -3.16 -8.11
C LEU A 111 -1.63 -3.96 -9.28
N GLY A 112 -1.16 -3.69 -10.50
CA GLY A 112 -1.64 -4.34 -11.72
C GLY A 112 -2.92 -3.76 -12.32
N GLY A 113 -3.49 -2.69 -11.73
CA GLY A 113 -4.75 -2.08 -12.17
C GLY A 113 -4.58 -0.73 -12.87
N ASN A 114 -5.65 0.09 -12.80
CA ASN A 114 -5.74 1.40 -13.45
C ASN A 114 -5.11 2.51 -12.59
N SER A 115 -3.79 2.48 -12.41
CA SER A 115 -3.05 3.51 -11.66
C SER A 115 -1.62 3.65 -12.16
N LYS A 116 -1.05 4.84 -12.00
CA LYS A 116 0.40 5.05 -12.01
C LYS A 116 0.90 4.91 -10.58
N THR A 117 1.76 3.93 -10.31
CA THR A 117 2.23 3.62 -8.95
C THR A 117 3.72 3.87 -8.84
N ILE A 118 4.11 4.54 -7.77
CA ILE A 118 5.50 4.75 -7.38
C ILE A 118 5.69 4.10 -6.01
N MET A 119 6.73 3.28 -5.88
CA MET A 119 7.15 2.70 -4.61
C MET A 119 8.38 3.43 -4.09
N ILE A 120 8.32 3.86 -2.83
CA ILE A 120 9.46 4.42 -2.10
C ILE A 120 9.92 3.34 -1.13
N ALA A 121 11.20 2.95 -1.22
CA ALA A 121 11.83 2.00 -0.33
C ALA A 121 12.86 2.72 0.53
N THR A 122 12.73 2.59 1.85
CA THR A 122 13.67 3.16 2.81
C THR A 122 14.67 2.11 3.27
N LEU A 123 15.95 2.49 3.37
CA LEU A 123 17.04 1.60 3.73
C LEU A 123 17.80 2.16 4.94
N GLY A 124 18.17 1.29 5.88
CA GLY A 124 19.04 1.64 6.99
C GLY A 124 20.52 1.63 6.58
N PRO A 125 21.32 2.66 6.93
CA PRO A 125 22.74 2.72 6.54
C PRO A 125 23.66 1.86 7.42
N ALA A 126 23.19 1.41 8.60
CA ALA A 126 24.00 0.65 9.54
C ALA A 126 24.18 -0.82 9.10
N ASP A 127 25.31 -1.40 9.42
CA ASP A 127 25.69 -2.78 9.10
C ASP A 127 24.71 -3.82 9.68
N TYR A 128 24.21 -3.60 10.89
CA TYR A 128 23.19 -4.47 11.51
C TYR A 128 21.83 -4.43 10.80
N ASN A 129 21.59 -3.49 9.88
CA ASN A 129 20.41 -3.42 9.02
C ASN A 129 20.62 -4.08 7.65
N TYR A 130 21.78 -4.68 7.40
CA TYR A 130 22.14 -5.23 6.08
C TYR A 130 21.09 -6.21 5.54
N ASP A 131 20.71 -7.21 6.32
CA ASP A 131 19.74 -8.23 5.91
C ASP A 131 18.35 -7.66 5.61
N GLU A 132 17.92 -6.68 6.41
CA GLU A 132 16.65 -5.98 6.22
C GLU A 132 16.69 -5.12 4.96
N SER A 133 17.77 -4.38 4.76
CA SER A 133 17.98 -3.56 3.55
C SER A 133 18.03 -4.43 2.29
N LEU A 134 18.71 -5.57 2.34
CA LEU A 134 18.77 -6.51 1.21
C LEU A 134 17.38 -7.10 0.90
N THR A 135 16.60 -7.44 1.92
CA THR A 135 15.24 -7.95 1.77
C THR A 135 14.34 -6.88 1.14
N THR A 136 14.44 -5.62 1.61
CA THR A 136 13.70 -4.48 1.06
C THR A 136 14.05 -4.23 -0.41
N LEU A 137 15.33 -4.29 -0.78
CA LEU A 137 15.77 -4.12 -2.16
C LEU A 137 15.25 -5.23 -3.08
N ARG A 138 15.27 -6.48 -2.63
CA ARG A 138 14.69 -7.62 -3.39
C ARG A 138 13.19 -7.43 -3.60
N TYR A 139 12.48 -7.00 -2.58
CA TYR A 139 11.05 -6.71 -2.64
C TYR A 139 10.75 -5.57 -3.63
N ALA A 140 11.47 -4.44 -3.52
CA ALA A 140 11.34 -3.31 -4.42
C ALA A 140 11.65 -3.66 -5.87
N ASN A 141 12.69 -4.48 -6.10
CA ASN A 141 13.05 -4.96 -7.45
C ASN A 141 11.94 -5.83 -8.05
N ARG A 142 11.25 -6.66 -7.25
CA ARG A 142 10.09 -7.42 -7.74
C ARG A 142 8.92 -6.48 -8.06
N ALA A 143 8.59 -5.56 -7.15
CA ALA A 143 7.50 -4.61 -7.35
C ALA A 143 7.68 -3.74 -8.61
N LYS A 144 8.93 -3.39 -8.98
CA LYS A 144 9.27 -2.66 -10.20
C LYS A 144 8.78 -3.33 -11.47
N ASN A 145 8.63 -4.66 -11.48
CA ASN A 145 8.21 -5.43 -12.65
C ASN A 145 6.69 -5.53 -12.81
N ILE A 146 5.90 -4.98 -11.88
CA ILE A 146 4.44 -4.94 -12.00
C ILE A 146 4.05 -4.03 -13.16
N LYS A 147 3.19 -4.52 -14.04
CA LYS A 147 2.65 -3.77 -15.16
C LYS A 147 1.25 -3.25 -14.81
N ASN A 148 1.13 -1.95 -14.62
CA ASN A 148 -0.15 -1.26 -14.49
C ASN A 148 -0.65 -0.82 -15.88
N GLN A 149 -1.97 -0.64 -16.01
CA GLN A 149 -2.63 -0.18 -17.23
C GLN A 149 -3.42 1.11 -16.95
N PRO A 150 -2.74 2.26 -16.73
CA PRO A 150 -3.43 3.49 -16.39
C PRO A 150 -4.25 4.00 -17.58
N ARG A 151 -5.51 4.33 -17.30
CA ARG A 151 -6.47 4.93 -18.24
C ARG A 151 -7.07 6.16 -17.59
N ILE A 152 -7.48 7.13 -18.41
CA ILE A 152 -8.24 8.29 -17.93
C ILE A 152 -9.62 7.79 -17.49
N ASN A 153 -10.01 8.13 -16.26
CA ASN A 153 -11.37 7.87 -15.77
C ASN A 153 -12.25 9.03 -16.20
N GLU A 154 -12.89 8.86 -17.33
CA GLU A 154 -13.85 9.81 -17.90
C GLU A 154 -15.19 9.10 -18.03
N ASP A 155 -16.22 9.69 -17.45
CA ASP A 155 -17.59 9.20 -17.57
C ASP A 155 -18.37 10.23 -18.40
N PRO A 156 -18.71 9.90 -19.67
CA PRO A 156 -19.64 10.74 -20.44
C PRO A 156 -20.99 10.61 -19.78
N LYS A 157 -21.51 11.69 -19.22
CA LYS A 157 -22.92 11.76 -18.83
C LYS A 157 -23.77 11.84 -20.10
N ASP A 158 -24.59 10.83 -20.29
CA ASP A 158 -25.67 10.85 -21.28
C ASP A 158 -26.67 11.98 -21.05
#